data_bf7b1542fbc6e326bcf3480542bdf61a
#
_entry.id   bf7b1542fbc6e326bcf3480542bdf61a
#
_cell.length_a   1.000
_cell.length_b   1.000
_cell.length_c   1.000
_cell.angle_alpha   90.00
_cell.angle_beta   90.00
_cell.angle_gamma   90.00
#
_symmetry.space_group_name_H-M   'P 1'
#
loop_
_entity.id
_entity.type
_entity.pdbx_description
1 polymer ?
#
loop_
_entity_poly.entity_id
_entity_poly.type
_entity_poly.pdbx_seq_one_letter_code
_entity_poly.pdbx_strand_id
1 'polypeptide(L)'
;MGGEIVCNGPIKHVGWINKILSQECYLNIDSKNELKLVEKYAIQHPLQMIKVGVRVNNDIEDIFPNASTAGKNGSRFGFSYETGELKSAIRKLQVIKNVRISGLHLHISTNLRSLEVYRYIVNKFDEIVREYSLSDIEYLDAGGGFYGEVPYKPQWADYISTIAQELSLKGYTPEKLKVIIEPGVSLLSGCFSYYTTVEDVKDTARSHFVVLDGSRNHIDPLMHKSIKSYFYTINQSEETPKFDKPQILVGYTCLEYDTFFELEHERTLKRGDVIRFDKVGAYTLTFSPLFISWFPMVYSIKNGKISVARGRWTTEEFLQKSNIK
;
A
#
# COMPACT_ATOMS: atom_id res chain seq x y z
N MET A 1 -25.27 1.24 5.63
CA MET A 1 -24.38 1.91 4.67
C MET A 1 -23.99 0.86 3.63
N GLY A 2 -24.58 0.86 2.45
CA GLY A 2 -24.18 -0.02 1.36
C GLY A 2 -23.08 0.66 0.55
N GLY A 3 -21.83 0.39 0.86
CA GLY A 3 -20.70 0.80 0.03
C GLY A 3 -20.41 -0.26 -1.01
N GLU A 4 -19.95 0.14 -2.19
CA GLU A 4 -19.45 -0.76 -3.20
C GLU A 4 -18.13 -1.38 -2.72
N ILE A 5 -17.98 -2.69 -2.91
CA ILE A 5 -16.80 -3.44 -2.50
C ILE A 5 -16.03 -3.88 -3.74
N VAL A 6 -14.74 -3.61 -3.77
CA VAL A 6 -13.81 -4.08 -4.81
C VAL A 6 -12.89 -5.14 -4.20
N CYS A 7 -12.81 -6.29 -4.84
CA CYS A 7 -12.03 -7.43 -4.38
C CYS A 7 -10.85 -7.68 -5.29
N ASN A 8 -9.68 -7.27 -4.82
CA ASN A 8 -8.38 -7.43 -5.47
C ASN A 8 -7.51 -8.44 -4.73
N GLY A 9 -6.32 -8.67 -5.24
CA GLY A 9 -5.31 -9.55 -4.66
C GLY A 9 -5.02 -10.79 -5.50
N PRO A 10 -3.82 -11.40 -5.33
CA PRO A 10 -3.32 -12.44 -6.21
C PRO A 10 -4.03 -13.78 -6.07
N ILE A 11 -4.69 -14.01 -4.95
CA ILE A 11 -5.43 -15.26 -4.67
C ILE A 11 -6.70 -14.93 -3.87
N LYS A 12 -7.83 -15.38 -4.42
CA LYS A 12 -9.13 -15.40 -3.73
C LYS A 12 -9.65 -16.83 -3.73
N HIS A 13 -10.02 -17.35 -2.56
CA HIS A 13 -10.52 -18.73 -2.49
C HIS A 13 -11.96 -18.82 -2.98
N VAL A 14 -12.41 -20.05 -3.31
CA VAL A 14 -13.73 -20.35 -3.86
C VAL A 14 -14.87 -19.77 -3.03
N GLY A 15 -14.80 -19.85 -1.69
CA GLY A 15 -15.84 -19.29 -0.81
C GLY A 15 -15.96 -17.77 -0.91
N TRP A 16 -14.84 -17.07 -1.11
CA TRP A 16 -14.84 -15.62 -1.32
C TRP A 16 -15.38 -15.27 -2.69
N ILE A 17 -14.93 -15.93 -3.75
CA ILE A 17 -15.41 -15.69 -5.12
C ILE A 17 -16.92 -15.87 -5.17
N ASN A 18 -17.46 -16.97 -4.64
CA ASN A 18 -18.89 -17.22 -4.59
C ASN A 18 -19.65 -16.11 -3.86
N LYS A 19 -19.13 -15.66 -2.70
CA LYS A 19 -19.73 -14.58 -1.93
C LYS A 19 -19.70 -13.24 -2.67
N ILE A 20 -18.56 -12.91 -3.31
CA ILE A 20 -18.41 -11.67 -4.09
C ILE A 20 -19.40 -11.64 -5.24
N LEU A 21 -19.46 -12.72 -6.02
CA LEU A 21 -20.33 -12.83 -7.19
C LEU A 21 -21.83 -12.85 -6.83
N SER A 22 -22.19 -13.42 -5.65
CA SER A 22 -23.57 -13.42 -5.17
C SER A 22 -24.03 -12.05 -4.61
N GLN A 23 -23.09 -11.14 -4.31
CA GLN A 23 -23.38 -9.81 -3.72
C GLN A 23 -23.14 -8.65 -4.69
N GLU A 24 -22.94 -8.93 -5.96
CA GLU A 24 -22.69 -7.93 -7.01
C GLU A 24 -21.53 -6.97 -6.69
N CYS A 25 -20.51 -7.47 -5.99
CA CYS A 25 -19.28 -6.73 -5.73
C CYS A 25 -18.36 -6.77 -6.96
N TYR A 26 -17.46 -5.80 -7.08
CA TYR A 26 -16.43 -5.82 -8.12
C TYR A 26 -15.38 -6.88 -7.82
N LEU A 27 -15.21 -7.83 -8.72
CA LEU A 27 -14.18 -8.87 -8.66
C LEU A 27 -13.17 -8.65 -9.77
N ASN A 28 -11.93 -8.30 -9.44
CA ASN A 28 -10.83 -8.30 -10.40
C ASN A 28 -10.11 -9.66 -10.36
N ILE A 29 -10.22 -10.42 -11.44
CA ILE A 29 -9.59 -11.74 -11.62
C ILE A 29 -8.09 -11.54 -11.82
N ASP A 30 -7.27 -12.17 -10.97
CA ASP A 30 -5.81 -12.03 -10.99
C ASP A 30 -5.11 -13.30 -11.55
N SER A 31 -5.76 -14.44 -11.53
CA SER A 31 -5.12 -15.72 -11.83
C SER A 31 -5.96 -16.67 -12.66
N LYS A 32 -5.29 -17.63 -13.31
CA LYS A 32 -5.94 -18.71 -14.09
C LYS A 32 -6.85 -19.58 -13.24
N ASN A 33 -6.52 -19.75 -11.96
CA ASN A 33 -7.38 -20.51 -11.05
C ASN A 33 -8.67 -19.76 -10.74
N GLU A 34 -8.60 -18.46 -10.49
CA GLU A 34 -9.79 -17.63 -10.26
C GLU A 34 -10.70 -17.60 -11.49
N LEU A 35 -10.11 -17.52 -12.69
CA LEU A 35 -10.87 -17.62 -13.94
C LEU A 35 -11.68 -18.92 -14.02
N LYS A 36 -11.07 -20.08 -13.67
CA LYS A 36 -11.78 -21.36 -13.61
C LYS A 36 -12.89 -21.37 -12.55
N LEU A 37 -12.68 -20.69 -11.41
CA LEU A 37 -13.69 -20.59 -10.37
C LEU A 37 -14.88 -19.74 -10.81
N VAL A 38 -14.64 -18.65 -11.55
CA VAL A 38 -15.69 -17.82 -12.15
C VAL A 38 -16.47 -18.63 -13.21
N GLU A 39 -15.78 -19.36 -14.08
CA GLU A 39 -16.40 -20.25 -15.05
C GLU A 39 -17.31 -21.28 -14.38
N LYS A 40 -16.82 -21.94 -13.34
CA LYS A 40 -17.61 -22.93 -12.56
C LYS A 40 -18.84 -22.27 -11.93
N TYR A 41 -18.68 -21.08 -11.34
CA TYR A 41 -19.79 -20.33 -10.77
C TYR A 41 -20.83 -19.97 -11.84
N ALA A 42 -20.40 -19.51 -12.99
CA ALA A 42 -21.27 -19.14 -14.11
C ALA A 42 -22.12 -20.32 -14.62
N ILE A 43 -21.52 -21.53 -14.70
CA ILE A 43 -22.23 -22.77 -15.04
C ILE A 43 -23.29 -23.11 -14.00
N GLN A 44 -23.01 -22.89 -12.72
CA GLN A 44 -23.95 -23.17 -11.64
C GLN A 44 -25.08 -22.15 -11.52
N HIS A 45 -24.90 -20.94 -12.08
CA HIS A 45 -25.86 -19.82 -12.02
C HIS A 45 -26.20 -19.30 -13.41
N PRO A 46 -26.78 -20.13 -14.31
CA PRO A 46 -26.91 -19.79 -15.73
C PRO A 46 -27.87 -18.61 -16.02
N LEU A 47 -28.72 -18.25 -15.06
CA LEU A 47 -29.67 -17.14 -15.19
C LEU A 47 -29.10 -15.81 -14.63
N GLN A 48 -27.99 -15.85 -13.91
CA GLN A 48 -27.36 -14.66 -13.36
C GLN A 48 -26.35 -14.10 -14.39
N MET A 49 -26.46 -12.80 -14.71
CA MET A 49 -25.42 -12.08 -15.42
C MET A 49 -24.29 -11.74 -14.44
N ILE A 50 -23.09 -12.21 -14.73
CA ILE A 50 -21.92 -12.08 -13.87
C ILE A 50 -20.98 -11.02 -14.47
N LYS A 51 -20.72 -9.97 -13.71
CA LYS A 51 -19.77 -8.90 -14.08
C LYS A 51 -18.44 -9.14 -13.38
N VAL A 52 -17.34 -9.10 -14.13
CA VAL A 52 -15.99 -9.28 -13.60
C VAL A 52 -15.03 -8.27 -14.23
N GLY A 53 -13.98 -7.93 -13.48
CA GLY A 53 -12.81 -7.26 -14.03
C GLY A 53 -11.66 -8.23 -14.23
N VAL A 54 -10.67 -7.79 -14.98
CA VAL A 54 -9.44 -8.55 -15.22
C VAL A 54 -8.24 -7.71 -14.83
N ARG A 55 -7.36 -8.25 -14.01
CA ARG A 55 -6.11 -7.58 -13.67
C ARG A 55 -5.08 -7.76 -14.79
N VAL A 56 -4.59 -6.63 -15.26
CA VAL A 56 -3.59 -6.55 -16.32
C VAL A 56 -2.20 -6.47 -15.70
N ASN A 57 -1.29 -7.26 -16.22
CA ASN A 57 0.15 -7.15 -15.94
C ASN A 57 0.83 -6.60 -17.20
N ASN A 58 1.47 -5.44 -17.04
CA ASN A 58 2.28 -4.84 -18.10
C ASN A 58 3.73 -4.76 -17.68
N ASP A 59 4.63 -5.06 -18.58
CA ASP A 59 6.02 -4.67 -18.45
C ASP A 59 6.14 -3.18 -18.76
N ILE A 60 6.74 -2.45 -17.83
CA ILE A 60 6.92 -0.99 -17.93
C ILE A 60 8.38 -0.60 -18.11
N GLU A 61 9.29 -1.54 -18.20
CA GLU A 61 10.73 -1.28 -18.19
C GLU A 61 11.19 -0.41 -19.37
N ASP A 62 10.62 -0.62 -20.55
CA ASP A 62 10.94 0.18 -21.75
C ASP A 62 10.44 1.64 -21.65
N ILE A 63 9.41 1.89 -20.83
CA ILE A 63 8.77 3.20 -20.71
C ILE A 63 9.28 3.96 -19.48
N PHE A 64 9.46 3.23 -18.38
CA PHE A 64 9.92 3.75 -17.09
C PHE A 64 11.09 2.89 -16.58
N PRO A 65 12.29 3.02 -17.16
CA PRO A 65 13.44 2.19 -16.84
C PRO A 65 13.80 2.23 -15.35
N ASN A 66 13.99 1.07 -14.73
CA ASN A 66 14.31 0.90 -13.31
C ASN A 66 13.28 1.50 -12.33
N ALA A 67 12.08 1.81 -12.80
CA ALA A 67 11.04 2.42 -11.96
C ALA A 67 10.18 1.40 -11.20
N SER A 68 10.11 0.16 -11.68
CA SER A 68 9.28 -0.89 -11.06
C SER A 68 9.78 -1.26 -9.66
N THR A 69 8.87 -1.28 -8.68
CA THR A 69 9.18 -1.81 -7.34
C THR A 69 9.19 -3.34 -7.28
N ALA A 70 8.78 -4.02 -8.36
CA ALA A 70 8.83 -5.47 -8.46
C ALA A 70 10.24 -6.00 -8.79
N GLY A 71 11.18 -5.11 -9.11
CA GLY A 71 12.55 -5.44 -9.47
C GLY A 71 12.66 -6.09 -10.87
N LYS A 72 13.83 -6.69 -11.14
CA LYS A 72 14.20 -7.22 -12.46
C LYS A 72 13.31 -8.36 -12.97
N ASN A 73 12.61 -9.06 -12.07
CA ASN A 73 11.76 -10.20 -12.45
C ASN A 73 10.35 -9.78 -12.86
N GLY A 74 10.03 -8.49 -12.81
CA GLY A 74 8.70 -7.98 -13.08
C GLY A 74 7.65 -8.33 -12.01
N SER A 75 6.41 -7.92 -12.24
CA SER A 75 5.30 -8.16 -11.32
C SER A 75 4.70 -9.55 -11.51
N ARG A 76 4.35 -10.22 -10.40
CA ARG A 76 3.66 -11.52 -10.41
C ARG A 76 2.14 -11.43 -10.46
N PHE A 77 1.59 -10.23 -10.50
CA PHE A 77 0.15 -9.99 -10.40
C PHE A 77 -0.50 -9.87 -11.77
N GLY A 78 -1.69 -10.47 -11.94
CA GLY A 78 -2.49 -10.33 -13.13
C GLY A 78 -2.02 -11.16 -14.33
N PHE A 79 -2.65 -10.93 -15.46
CA PHE A 79 -2.35 -11.60 -16.72
C PHE A 79 -1.44 -10.73 -17.58
N SER A 80 -0.29 -11.26 -18.01
CA SER A 80 0.67 -10.52 -18.82
C SER A 80 0.08 -10.19 -20.20
N TYR A 81 0.20 -8.92 -20.56
CA TYR A 81 -0.17 -8.40 -21.87
C TYR A 81 0.83 -8.90 -22.93
N GLU A 82 2.12 -8.79 -22.66
CA GLU A 82 3.22 -9.07 -23.57
C GLU A 82 3.30 -10.56 -23.97
N THR A 83 3.03 -11.45 -23.02
CA THR A 83 3.06 -12.90 -23.29
C THR A 83 1.78 -13.46 -23.91
N GLY A 84 0.72 -12.62 -24.02
CA GLY A 84 -0.59 -13.04 -24.51
C GLY A 84 -1.46 -13.77 -23.49
N GLU A 85 -1.05 -13.85 -22.23
CA GLU A 85 -1.85 -14.42 -21.14
C GLU A 85 -3.15 -13.63 -20.93
N LEU A 86 -3.09 -12.30 -21.02
CA LEU A 86 -4.27 -11.43 -20.94
C LEU A 86 -5.25 -11.74 -22.07
N LYS A 87 -4.76 -11.84 -23.31
CA LYS A 87 -5.57 -12.21 -24.48
C LYS A 87 -6.29 -13.54 -24.28
N SER A 88 -5.56 -14.54 -23.75
CA SER A 88 -6.12 -15.85 -23.45
C SER A 88 -7.21 -15.78 -22.38
N ALA A 89 -7.02 -15.02 -21.31
CA ALA A 89 -7.99 -14.84 -20.25
C ALA A 89 -9.27 -14.13 -20.74
N ILE A 90 -9.12 -13.03 -21.47
CA ILE A 90 -10.24 -12.27 -22.04
C ILE A 90 -11.07 -13.16 -22.98
N ARG A 91 -10.44 -13.89 -23.90
CA ARG A 91 -11.15 -14.78 -24.82
C ARG A 91 -11.93 -15.87 -24.10
N LYS A 92 -11.35 -16.46 -23.05
CA LYS A 92 -12.06 -17.46 -22.24
C LYS A 92 -13.29 -16.91 -21.56
N LEU A 93 -13.22 -15.68 -21.03
CA LEU A 93 -14.38 -15.02 -20.41
C LEU A 93 -15.46 -14.64 -21.42
N GLN A 94 -15.06 -14.16 -22.61
CA GLN A 94 -15.99 -13.73 -23.66
C GLN A 94 -16.86 -14.86 -24.23
N VAL A 95 -16.39 -16.12 -24.18
CA VAL A 95 -17.19 -17.26 -24.66
C VAL A 95 -18.22 -17.77 -23.64
N ILE A 96 -18.16 -17.31 -22.39
CA ILE A 96 -19.13 -17.68 -21.35
C ILE A 96 -20.35 -16.78 -21.46
N LYS A 97 -21.50 -17.34 -21.84
CA LYS A 97 -22.70 -16.59 -22.22
C LYS A 97 -23.18 -15.58 -21.19
N ASN A 98 -23.08 -15.92 -19.91
CA ASN A 98 -23.56 -15.12 -18.79
C ASN A 98 -22.45 -14.42 -17.99
N VAL A 99 -21.27 -14.23 -18.60
CA VAL A 99 -20.17 -13.43 -18.02
C VAL A 99 -19.90 -12.21 -18.89
N ARG A 100 -19.69 -11.05 -18.26
CA ARG A 100 -19.28 -9.81 -18.91
C ARG A 100 -18.02 -9.27 -18.25
N ILE A 101 -17.06 -8.84 -19.06
CA ILE A 101 -15.88 -8.12 -18.60
C ILE A 101 -16.29 -6.66 -18.46
N SER A 102 -16.55 -6.25 -17.22
CA SER A 102 -17.03 -4.90 -16.91
C SER A 102 -15.93 -3.96 -16.46
N GLY A 103 -14.71 -4.44 -16.23
CA GLY A 103 -13.60 -3.61 -15.80
C GLY A 103 -12.22 -4.17 -16.10
N LEU A 104 -11.25 -3.27 -16.05
CA LEU A 104 -9.83 -3.62 -16.06
C LEU A 104 -9.16 -3.00 -14.85
N HIS A 105 -8.27 -3.77 -14.21
CA HIS A 105 -7.45 -3.33 -13.09
C HIS A 105 -6.00 -3.19 -13.54
N LEU A 106 -5.49 -1.96 -13.59
CA LEU A 106 -4.13 -1.62 -14.01
C LEU A 106 -3.39 -0.97 -12.84
N HIS A 107 -2.93 -1.76 -11.88
CA HIS A 107 -2.09 -1.27 -10.80
C HIS A 107 -0.61 -1.42 -11.16
N ILE A 108 0.08 -0.29 -11.30
CA ILE A 108 1.52 -0.24 -11.58
C ILE A 108 2.26 0.28 -10.35
N SER A 109 3.05 -0.59 -9.73
CA SER A 109 3.84 -0.21 -8.55
C SER A 109 5.20 0.34 -8.96
N THR A 110 5.39 1.67 -8.82
CA THR A 110 6.64 2.35 -9.14
C THR A 110 7.16 3.18 -7.97
N ASN A 111 8.47 3.43 -7.96
CA ASN A 111 9.10 4.41 -7.08
C ASN A 111 8.87 5.86 -7.55
N LEU A 112 8.45 6.07 -8.80
CA LEU A 112 8.24 7.38 -9.40
C LEU A 112 6.99 8.07 -8.85
N ARG A 113 5.87 7.36 -8.75
CA ARG A 113 4.56 7.91 -8.36
C ARG A 113 4.21 9.19 -9.12
N SER A 114 4.59 9.27 -10.39
CA SER A 114 4.42 10.47 -11.22
C SER A 114 3.07 10.46 -11.93
N LEU A 115 2.64 11.65 -12.42
CA LEU A 115 1.42 11.77 -13.23
C LEU A 115 1.52 11.00 -14.55
N GLU A 116 2.74 10.87 -15.09
CA GLU A 116 3.00 10.13 -16.34
C GLU A 116 2.63 8.65 -16.23
N VAL A 117 2.80 8.06 -15.06
CA VAL A 117 2.37 6.67 -14.81
C VAL A 117 0.86 6.53 -15.00
N TYR A 118 0.08 7.50 -14.54
CA TYR A 118 -1.39 7.47 -14.67
C TYR A 118 -1.85 7.78 -16.09
N ARG A 119 -1.15 8.66 -16.82
CA ARG A 119 -1.36 8.82 -18.27
C ARG A 119 -1.15 7.51 -19.01
N TYR A 120 -0.05 6.82 -18.70
CA TYR A 120 0.22 5.51 -19.26
C TYR A 120 -0.88 4.50 -18.92
N ILE A 121 -1.34 4.42 -17.67
CA ILE A 121 -2.42 3.52 -17.25
C ILE A 121 -3.67 3.76 -18.10
N VAL A 122 -4.10 5.01 -18.27
CA VAL A 122 -5.28 5.34 -19.08
C VAL A 122 -5.08 5.00 -20.56
N ASN A 123 -3.92 5.30 -21.11
CA ASN A 123 -3.62 4.97 -22.52
C ASN A 123 -3.62 3.44 -22.74
N LYS A 124 -3.01 2.68 -21.83
CA LYS A 124 -2.99 1.22 -21.91
C LYS A 124 -4.38 0.61 -21.70
N PHE A 125 -5.19 1.20 -20.81
CA PHE A 125 -6.59 0.82 -20.63
C PHE A 125 -7.36 0.95 -21.95
N ASP A 126 -7.32 2.11 -22.60
CA ASP A 126 -8.00 2.38 -23.86
C ASP A 126 -7.52 1.45 -24.99
N GLU A 127 -6.21 1.22 -25.08
CA GLU A 127 -5.59 0.27 -26.02
C GLU A 127 -6.21 -1.12 -25.86
N ILE A 128 -6.26 -1.66 -24.65
CA ILE A 128 -6.78 -2.99 -24.35
C ILE A 128 -8.31 -3.06 -24.65
N VAL A 129 -9.06 -2.04 -24.25
CA VAL A 129 -10.50 -1.97 -24.50
C VAL A 129 -10.79 -2.05 -26.00
N ARG A 130 -10.04 -1.32 -26.82
CA ARG A 130 -10.19 -1.31 -28.29
C ARG A 130 -9.69 -2.61 -28.92
N GLU A 131 -8.52 -3.09 -28.53
CA GLU A 131 -7.90 -4.30 -29.09
C GLU A 131 -8.81 -5.54 -28.93
N TYR A 132 -9.45 -5.66 -27.74
CA TYR A 132 -10.30 -6.81 -27.44
C TYR A 132 -11.80 -6.53 -27.58
N SER A 133 -12.18 -5.36 -28.11
CA SER A 133 -13.58 -4.94 -28.32
C SER A 133 -14.44 -5.11 -27.08
N LEU A 134 -13.96 -4.59 -25.93
CA LEU A 134 -14.64 -4.71 -24.64
C LEU A 134 -15.77 -3.67 -24.53
N SER A 135 -16.94 -3.99 -25.09
CA SER A 135 -18.11 -3.08 -25.16
C SER A 135 -18.81 -2.83 -23.82
N ASP A 136 -18.65 -3.76 -22.89
CA ASP A 136 -19.38 -3.76 -21.61
C ASP A 136 -18.54 -3.17 -20.44
N ILE A 137 -17.48 -2.39 -20.78
CA ILE A 137 -16.62 -1.76 -19.77
C ILE A 137 -17.36 -0.66 -19.03
N GLU A 138 -17.40 -0.80 -17.71
CA GLU A 138 -18.05 0.12 -16.77
C GLU A 138 -17.05 0.78 -15.84
N TYR A 139 -15.85 0.22 -15.66
CA TYR A 139 -14.84 0.81 -14.76
C TYR A 139 -13.39 0.56 -15.18
N LEU A 140 -12.55 1.52 -14.78
CA LEU A 140 -11.10 1.39 -14.70
C LEU A 140 -10.71 1.41 -13.22
N ASP A 141 -10.07 0.35 -12.73
CA ASP A 141 -9.35 0.35 -11.46
C ASP A 141 -7.89 0.73 -11.74
N ALA A 142 -7.52 1.96 -11.43
CA ALA A 142 -6.19 2.52 -11.68
C ALA A 142 -5.19 2.18 -10.55
N GLY A 143 -5.64 1.43 -9.55
CA GLY A 143 -4.80 1.02 -8.43
C GLY A 143 -4.40 2.15 -7.49
N GLY A 144 -3.26 1.95 -6.83
CA GLY A 144 -2.68 2.88 -5.87
C GLY A 144 -1.37 3.51 -6.36
N GLY A 145 -0.50 3.89 -5.43
CA GLY A 145 0.82 4.45 -5.73
C GLY A 145 0.86 5.98 -5.74
N PHE A 146 -0.06 6.62 -5.04
CA PHE A 146 -0.13 8.09 -4.93
C PHE A 146 0.82 8.63 -3.86
N TYR A 147 1.29 9.87 -4.03
CA TYR A 147 1.82 10.65 -2.92
C TYR A 147 0.68 11.17 -2.05
N GLY A 148 0.90 11.27 -0.74
CA GLY A 148 -0.02 11.87 0.21
C GLY A 148 0.65 13.03 0.93
N GLU A 149 0.20 14.25 0.67
CA GLU A 149 0.62 15.48 1.37
C GLU A 149 2.15 15.65 1.48
N VAL A 150 2.88 15.21 0.46
CA VAL A 150 4.33 15.42 0.37
C VAL A 150 4.57 16.73 -0.36
N PRO A 151 5.25 17.72 0.26
CA PRO A 151 5.56 18.99 -0.41
C PRO A 151 6.29 18.76 -1.73
N TYR A 152 6.00 19.59 -2.73
CA TYR A 152 6.62 19.57 -4.08
C TYR A 152 6.39 18.26 -4.88
N LYS A 153 5.49 17.39 -4.44
CA LYS A 153 5.06 16.20 -5.18
C LYS A 153 3.61 16.37 -5.65
N PRO A 154 3.18 15.62 -6.67
CA PRO A 154 1.79 15.65 -7.09
C PRO A 154 0.83 15.40 -5.93
N GLN A 155 -0.24 16.17 -5.87
CA GLN A 155 -1.30 16.05 -4.86
C GLN A 155 -2.49 15.28 -5.43
N TRP A 156 -3.46 14.95 -4.59
CA TRP A 156 -4.67 14.22 -4.99
C TRP A 156 -5.38 14.82 -6.20
N ALA A 157 -5.54 16.16 -6.20
CA ALA A 157 -6.20 16.88 -7.29
C ALA A 157 -5.46 16.69 -8.63
N ASP A 158 -4.13 16.66 -8.61
CA ASP A 158 -3.32 16.49 -9.82
C ASP A 158 -3.52 15.11 -10.44
N TYR A 159 -3.54 14.06 -9.60
CA TYR A 159 -3.78 12.69 -10.07
C TYR A 159 -5.17 12.53 -10.66
N ILE A 160 -6.21 12.97 -9.93
CA ILE A 160 -7.59 12.83 -10.37
C ILE A 160 -7.83 13.64 -11.64
N SER A 161 -7.32 14.88 -11.72
CA SER A 161 -7.41 15.70 -12.92
C SER A 161 -6.71 15.06 -14.11
N THR A 162 -5.52 14.49 -13.91
CA THR A 162 -4.77 13.81 -14.97
C THR A 162 -5.55 12.61 -15.51
N ILE A 163 -6.04 11.74 -14.64
CA ILE A 163 -6.84 10.57 -15.07
C ILE A 163 -8.10 11.01 -15.80
N ALA A 164 -8.83 11.99 -15.27
CA ALA A 164 -10.06 12.48 -15.88
C ALA A 164 -9.83 13.11 -17.26
N GLN A 165 -8.77 13.93 -17.40
CA GLN A 165 -8.41 14.54 -18.67
C GLN A 165 -8.05 13.51 -19.74
N GLU A 166 -7.20 12.54 -19.39
CA GLU A 166 -6.79 11.49 -20.32
C GLU A 166 -7.98 10.62 -20.75
N LEU A 167 -8.87 10.25 -19.83
CA LEU A 167 -10.10 9.51 -20.14
C LEU A 167 -11.02 10.32 -21.08
N SER A 168 -11.18 11.60 -20.81
CA SER A 168 -11.98 12.51 -21.65
C SER A 168 -11.45 12.60 -23.07
N LEU A 169 -10.11 12.68 -23.25
CA LEU A 169 -9.47 12.68 -24.56
C LEU A 169 -9.70 11.39 -25.36
N LYS A 170 -9.99 10.28 -24.68
CA LYS A 170 -10.34 8.99 -25.30
C LYS A 170 -11.85 8.83 -25.52
N GLY A 171 -12.66 9.80 -25.12
CA GLY A 171 -14.13 9.79 -25.28
C GLY A 171 -14.90 9.10 -24.15
N TYR A 172 -14.24 8.80 -23.04
CA TYR A 172 -14.94 8.30 -21.84
C TYR A 172 -15.52 9.46 -21.04
N THR A 173 -16.72 9.25 -20.51
CA THR A 173 -17.41 10.23 -19.65
C THR A 173 -17.69 9.66 -18.27
N PRO A 174 -17.82 10.49 -17.22
CA PRO A 174 -18.09 10.04 -15.86
C PRO A 174 -19.38 9.21 -15.72
N GLU A 175 -20.35 9.42 -16.61
CA GLU A 175 -21.61 8.68 -16.61
C GLU A 175 -21.46 7.25 -17.14
N LYS A 176 -20.42 7.00 -17.95
CA LYS A 176 -20.21 5.72 -18.64
C LYS A 176 -19.07 4.91 -18.03
N LEU A 177 -18.08 5.57 -17.44
CA LEU A 177 -16.91 4.89 -16.90
C LEU A 177 -16.63 5.39 -15.48
N LYS A 178 -16.67 4.47 -14.51
CA LYS A 178 -16.25 4.70 -13.14
C LYS A 178 -14.73 4.53 -13.04
N VAL A 179 -14.08 5.42 -12.29
CA VAL A 179 -12.68 5.26 -11.91
C VAL A 179 -12.61 4.79 -10.46
N ILE A 180 -11.92 3.69 -10.24
CA ILE A 180 -11.60 3.14 -8.91
C ILE A 180 -10.13 3.43 -8.63
N ILE A 181 -9.82 3.86 -7.42
CA ILE A 181 -8.45 4.08 -6.94
C ILE A 181 -8.25 3.36 -5.61
N GLU A 182 -7.01 2.92 -5.36
CA GLU A 182 -6.62 2.13 -4.18
C GLU A 182 -5.59 2.90 -3.32
N PRO A 183 -5.98 4.01 -2.67
CA PRO A 183 -5.04 4.79 -1.88
C PRO A 183 -4.67 4.05 -0.60
N GLY A 184 -3.41 3.67 -0.47
CA GLY A 184 -2.87 3.06 0.75
C GLY A 184 -2.03 4.06 1.54
N VAL A 185 -0.74 4.13 1.20
CA VAL A 185 0.26 4.98 1.86
C VAL A 185 -0.18 6.44 1.90
N SER A 186 -0.70 6.96 0.80
CA SER A 186 -1.12 8.36 0.67
C SER A 186 -2.28 8.75 1.59
N LEU A 187 -3.12 7.81 1.99
CA LEU A 187 -4.26 8.07 2.86
C LEU A 187 -3.91 7.89 4.34
N LEU A 188 -3.11 6.88 4.67
CA LEU A 188 -2.91 6.45 6.05
C LEU A 188 -1.63 6.97 6.69
N SER A 189 -0.59 7.30 5.90
CA SER A 189 0.70 7.69 6.48
C SER A 189 0.60 8.92 7.37
N GLY A 190 -0.05 9.97 6.93
CA GLY A 190 -0.15 11.26 7.64
C GLY A 190 -0.98 11.22 8.92
N CYS A 191 -1.78 10.19 9.12
CA CYS A 191 -2.68 10.07 10.26
C CYS A 191 -1.99 9.70 11.58
N PHE A 192 -0.71 9.25 11.52
CA PHE A 192 -0.01 8.75 12.70
C PHE A 192 1.36 9.37 12.87
N SER A 193 1.67 9.67 14.12
CA SER A 193 3.00 9.99 14.61
C SER A 193 3.42 8.98 15.66
N TYR A 194 4.70 8.65 15.70
CA TYR A 194 5.29 7.75 16.68
C TYR A 194 6.22 8.53 17.59
N TYR A 195 6.07 8.34 18.89
CA TYR A 195 6.89 8.97 19.91
C TYR A 195 7.73 7.92 20.62
N THR A 196 8.99 8.24 20.84
CA THR A 196 9.96 7.41 21.55
C THR A 196 10.92 8.29 22.33
N THR A 197 11.53 7.74 23.37
CA THR A 197 12.45 8.45 24.27
C THR A 197 13.85 7.87 24.13
N VAL A 198 14.86 8.68 24.24
CA VAL A 198 16.25 8.23 24.37
C VAL A 198 16.46 7.65 25.77
N GLU A 199 16.70 6.36 25.84
CA GLU A 199 16.96 5.66 27.11
C GLU A 199 18.43 5.65 27.50
N ASP A 200 19.32 5.59 26.51
CA ASP A 200 20.76 5.55 26.76
C ASP A 200 21.54 6.08 25.56
N VAL A 201 22.78 6.49 25.81
CA VAL A 201 23.77 6.81 24.77
C VAL A 201 25.05 6.05 25.05
N LYS A 202 25.66 5.47 24.00
CA LYS A 202 26.81 4.58 24.13
C LYS A 202 27.91 4.94 23.12
N ASP A 203 29.08 5.24 23.66
CA ASP A 203 30.28 5.38 22.83
C ASP A 203 31.00 4.04 22.67
N THR A 204 31.29 3.69 21.46
CA THR A 204 32.13 2.56 21.10
C THR A 204 33.40 3.05 20.40
N ALA A 205 34.31 2.16 20.11
CA ALA A 205 35.52 2.50 19.37
C ALA A 205 35.24 3.12 17.98
N ARG A 206 34.09 2.82 17.40
CA ARG A 206 33.73 3.21 16.02
C ARG A 206 32.55 4.17 15.90
N SER A 207 31.61 4.12 16.83
CA SER A 207 30.31 4.77 16.67
C SER A 207 29.76 5.30 17.98
N HIS A 208 28.89 6.29 17.89
CA HIS A 208 28.07 6.80 18.98
C HIS A 208 26.61 6.33 18.76
N PHE A 209 26.12 5.49 19.63
CA PHE A 209 24.77 4.93 19.55
C PHE A 209 23.81 5.68 20.47
N VAL A 210 22.63 6.02 19.95
CA VAL A 210 21.49 6.59 20.68
C VAL A 210 20.42 5.53 20.78
N VAL A 211 20.24 4.95 21.96
CA VAL A 211 19.32 3.83 22.19
C VAL A 211 17.94 4.36 22.58
N LEU A 212 16.91 3.96 21.83
CA LEU A 212 15.54 4.39 22.02
C LEU A 212 14.71 3.32 22.75
N ASP A 213 13.67 3.73 23.50
CA ASP A 213 12.64 2.84 24.05
C ASP A 213 11.67 2.31 22.99
N GLY A 214 11.88 2.71 21.75
CA GLY A 214 11.16 2.28 20.56
C GLY A 214 11.96 1.33 19.68
N SER A 215 11.31 0.74 18.68
CA SER A 215 11.94 -0.07 17.66
C SER A 215 11.53 0.39 16.27
N ARG A 216 12.44 0.31 15.30
CA ARG A 216 12.12 0.56 13.90
C ARG A 216 11.00 -0.36 13.40
N ASN A 217 10.90 -1.56 13.93
CA ASN A 217 9.81 -2.49 13.63
C ASN A 217 8.41 -1.93 13.93
N HIS A 218 8.28 -0.95 14.82
CA HIS A 218 7.00 -0.32 15.13
C HIS A 218 6.52 0.65 14.03
N ILE A 219 7.44 1.20 13.23
CA ILE A 219 7.12 2.24 12.24
C ILE A 219 7.53 1.88 10.82
N ASP A 220 8.44 0.94 10.66
CA ASP A 220 8.93 0.45 9.36
C ASP A 220 9.27 -1.04 9.42
N PRO A 221 8.29 -1.91 9.70
CA PRO A 221 8.54 -3.35 9.85
C PRO A 221 9.06 -4.03 8.57
N LEU A 222 8.91 -3.38 7.41
CA LEU A 222 9.45 -3.85 6.13
C LEU A 222 10.82 -3.25 5.78
N MET A 223 11.36 -2.37 6.61
CA MET A 223 12.66 -1.70 6.44
C MET A 223 12.81 -0.94 5.11
N HIS A 224 11.73 -0.33 4.61
CA HIS A 224 11.68 0.35 3.30
C HIS A 224 11.48 1.86 3.37
N LYS A 225 11.10 2.40 4.53
CA LYS A 225 10.73 3.81 4.63
C LYS A 225 11.94 4.71 4.84
N SER A 226 11.92 5.89 4.22
CA SER A 226 12.86 6.98 4.50
C SER A 226 12.41 7.75 5.74
N ILE A 227 12.46 7.12 6.92
CA ILE A 227 11.95 7.66 8.18
C ILE A 227 12.69 8.91 8.65
N LYS A 228 13.95 9.10 8.27
CA LYS A 228 14.76 10.29 8.56
C LYS A 228 14.10 11.58 8.07
N SER A 229 13.37 11.53 6.95
CA SER A 229 12.71 12.71 6.39
C SER A 229 11.59 13.31 7.25
N TYR A 230 11.13 12.57 8.27
CA TYR A 230 10.02 12.96 9.14
C TYR A 230 10.38 12.83 10.63
N PHE A 231 11.65 12.99 10.94
CA PHE A 231 12.21 12.95 12.29
C PHE A 231 12.20 14.34 12.92
N TYR A 232 11.82 14.41 14.19
CA TYR A 232 11.81 15.64 14.99
C TYR A 232 12.22 15.36 16.43
N THR A 233 13.04 16.24 17.02
CA THR A 233 13.28 16.28 18.46
C THR A 233 12.34 17.30 19.10
N ILE A 234 11.69 16.94 20.21
CA ILE A 234 10.63 17.77 20.80
C ILE A 234 11.16 18.66 21.92
N ASN A 235 11.96 18.09 22.80
CA ASN A 235 12.41 18.76 24.03
C ASN A 235 13.91 19.09 24.05
N GLN A 236 14.55 19.08 22.88
CA GLN A 236 15.96 19.41 22.80
C GLN A 236 16.20 20.90 23.01
N SER A 237 17.13 21.24 23.91
CA SER A 237 17.55 22.63 24.15
C SER A 237 18.28 23.22 22.96
N GLU A 238 18.03 24.48 22.62
CA GLU A 238 18.76 25.18 21.56
C GLU A 238 20.26 25.31 21.83
N GLU A 239 20.66 25.29 23.11
CA GLU A 239 22.06 25.38 23.57
C GLU A 239 22.81 24.06 23.44
N THR A 240 22.13 22.95 23.09
CA THR A 240 22.81 21.64 22.95
C THR A 240 23.81 21.70 21.80
N PRO A 241 25.10 21.45 22.04
CA PRO A 241 26.12 21.54 21.00
C PRO A 241 25.91 20.45 19.94
N LYS A 242 26.38 20.71 18.72
CA LYS A 242 26.44 19.70 17.67
C LYS A 242 27.48 18.66 18.04
N PHE A 243 27.17 17.42 17.73
CA PHE A 243 28.10 16.31 17.94
C PHE A 243 29.02 16.15 16.71
N ASP A 244 30.32 15.99 16.95
CA ASP A 244 31.30 15.91 15.86
C ASP A 244 31.30 14.56 15.15
N LYS A 245 30.76 13.51 15.80
CA LYS A 245 30.65 12.17 15.23
C LYS A 245 29.20 11.88 14.84
N PRO A 246 28.97 10.99 13.86
CA PRO A 246 27.65 10.51 13.54
C PRO A 246 26.98 9.86 14.76
N GLN A 247 25.71 10.14 14.96
CA GLN A 247 24.87 9.54 15.99
C GLN A 247 23.97 8.50 15.34
N ILE A 248 24.10 7.24 15.71
CA ILE A 248 23.32 6.13 15.15
C ILE A 248 22.15 5.85 16.07
N LEU A 249 20.93 6.15 15.61
CA LEU A 249 19.72 5.86 16.37
C LEU A 249 19.36 4.39 16.22
N VAL A 250 19.24 3.68 17.34
CA VAL A 250 18.92 2.25 17.38
C VAL A 250 17.76 1.97 18.30
N GLY A 251 17.01 0.91 18.02
CA GLY A 251 15.96 0.43 18.89
C GLY A 251 16.49 -0.39 20.06
N TYR A 252 15.58 -0.81 20.93
CA TYR A 252 15.89 -1.58 22.14
C TYR A 252 15.98 -3.08 21.89
N THR A 253 15.72 -3.57 20.68
CA THR A 253 15.71 -5.01 20.40
C THR A 253 17.13 -5.56 20.24
N CYS A 254 17.27 -6.88 20.30
CA CYS A 254 18.55 -7.56 20.06
C CYS A 254 18.87 -7.76 18.57
N LEU A 255 18.10 -7.15 17.68
CA LEU A 255 18.33 -7.26 16.23
C LEU A 255 19.33 -6.20 15.79
N GLU A 256 20.45 -6.59 15.23
CA GLU A 256 21.51 -5.68 14.74
C GLU A 256 20.99 -4.68 13.69
N TYR A 257 19.95 -5.05 12.96
CA TYR A 257 19.29 -4.17 11.97
C TYR A 257 18.18 -3.29 12.54
N ASP A 258 17.92 -3.34 13.87
CA ASP A 258 16.98 -2.41 14.53
C ASP A 258 17.59 -1.00 14.63
N THR A 259 17.99 -0.49 13.49
CA THR A 259 18.62 0.82 13.32
C THR A 259 17.66 1.72 12.56
N PHE A 260 17.36 2.89 13.12
CA PHE A 260 16.52 3.87 12.45
C PHE A 260 17.27 4.55 11.32
N PHE A 261 18.31 5.30 11.64
CA PHE A 261 19.21 6.00 10.71
C PHE A 261 20.38 6.63 11.46
N GLU A 262 21.27 7.25 10.71
CA GLU A 262 22.40 8.01 11.19
C GLU A 262 22.16 9.52 11.04
N LEU A 263 22.46 10.29 12.10
CA LEU A 263 22.47 11.74 12.14
C LEU A 263 23.90 12.26 12.10
N GLU A 264 24.22 13.03 11.07
CA GLU A 264 25.52 13.69 10.91
C GLU A 264 25.40 15.16 11.29
N HIS A 265 26.35 15.67 12.10
CA HIS A 265 26.45 17.09 12.46
C HIS A 265 25.19 17.70 13.09
N GLU A 266 24.36 16.83 13.67
CA GLU A 266 23.16 17.26 14.41
C GLU A 266 23.49 17.49 15.89
N ARG A 267 22.55 18.15 16.60
CA ARG A 267 22.66 18.36 18.03
C ARG A 267 22.76 17.03 18.77
N THR A 268 23.60 17.00 19.81
CA THR A 268 23.80 15.81 20.63
C THR A 268 22.50 15.39 21.30
N LEU A 269 22.08 14.17 21.03
CA LEU A 269 20.96 13.53 21.72
C LEU A 269 21.43 12.98 23.07
N LYS A 270 20.60 13.09 24.10
CA LYS A 270 20.88 12.62 25.45
C LYS A 270 19.68 11.88 26.03
N ARG A 271 19.91 11.10 27.07
CA ARG A 271 18.86 10.39 27.80
C ARG A 271 17.75 11.35 28.22
N GLY A 272 16.50 10.94 27.96
CA GLY A 272 15.30 11.71 28.23
C GLY A 272 14.83 12.61 27.07
N ASP A 273 15.63 12.74 26.01
CA ASP A 273 15.15 13.45 24.81
C ASP A 273 14.02 12.65 24.16
N VAL A 274 12.97 13.37 23.76
CA VAL A 274 11.79 12.79 23.09
C VAL A 274 11.89 13.02 21.60
N ILE A 275 11.69 11.96 20.85
CA ILE A 275 11.76 11.92 19.40
C ILE A 275 10.38 11.60 18.85
N ARG A 276 9.99 12.32 17.80
CA ARG A 276 8.76 12.09 17.05
C ARG A 276 9.09 11.74 15.61
N PHE A 277 8.45 10.70 15.12
CA PHE A 277 8.42 10.34 13.71
C PHE A 277 7.01 10.55 13.16
N ASP A 278 6.86 11.41 12.19
CA ASP A 278 5.58 11.65 11.52
C ASP A 278 5.41 10.73 10.30
N LYS A 279 4.19 10.68 9.76
CA LYS A 279 3.83 9.93 8.56
C LYS A 279 4.15 8.44 8.62
N VAL A 280 3.96 7.85 9.80
CA VAL A 280 4.29 6.43 10.04
C VAL A 280 3.09 5.48 9.97
N GLY A 281 1.88 5.95 9.61
CA GLY A 281 0.66 5.16 9.72
C GLY A 281 0.52 4.00 8.76
N ALA A 282 1.11 4.09 7.55
CA ALA A 282 0.94 3.04 6.55
C ALA A 282 1.85 1.84 6.82
N TYR A 283 1.29 0.62 6.72
CA TYR A 283 2.02 -0.65 6.88
C TYR A 283 2.73 -0.79 8.25
N THR A 284 2.17 -0.23 9.30
CA THR A 284 2.74 -0.29 10.65
C THR A 284 1.93 -1.18 11.57
N LEU A 285 0.76 -0.73 11.99
CA LEU A 285 -0.05 -1.45 12.98
C LEU A 285 -0.44 -2.88 12.57
N THR A 286 -0.44 -3.16 11.27
CA THR A 286 -0.78 -4.48 10.70
C THR A 286 0.43 -5.38 10.50
N PHE A 287 1.63 -4.83 10.34
CA PHE A 287 2.85 -5.61 10.07
C PHE A 287 3.85 -5.60 11.22
N SER A 288 3.67 -4.75 12.22
CA SER A 288 4.56 -4.75 13.39
C SER A 288 4.55 -6.10 14.08
N PRO A 289 5.71 -6.73 14.31
CA PRO A 289 5.79 -7.99 15.01
C PRO A 289 5.62 -7.81 16.52
N LEU A 290 5.15 -8.85 17.19
CA LEU A 290 5.27 -9.02 18.64
C LEU A 290 6.64 -9.65 18.93
N PHE A 291 7.66 -8.82 19.05
CA PHE A 291 9.02 -9.25 19.31
C PHE A 291 9.61 -8.47 20.49
N ILE A 292 9.97 -9.17 21.55
CA ILE A 292 10.50 -8.65 22.82
C ILE A 292 9.49 -7.83 23.63
N SER A 293 8.63 -7.05 23.00
CA SER A 293 7.60 -6.26 23.65
C SER A 293 6.24 -6.38 22.99
N TRP A 294 5.21 -5.89 23.71
CA TRP A 294 3.86 -5.74 23.19
C TRP A 294 3.78 -4.60 22.18
N PHE A 295 2.70 -4.57 21.39
CA PHE A 295 2.41 -3.44 20.53
C PHE A 295 2.39 -2.12 21.32
N PRO A 296 2.92 -1.03 20.75
CA PRO A 296 2.79 0.29 21.33
C PRO A 296 1.33 0.66 21.60
N MET A 297 1.08 1.42 22.65
CA MET A 297 -0.22 2.04 22.86
C MET A 297 -0.53 3.02 21.73
N VAL A 298 -1.80 3.10 21.36
CA VAL A 298 -2.27 4.06 20.35
C VAL A 298 -3.22 5.03 21.03
N TYR A 299 -2.94 6.30 20.88
CA TYR A 299 -3.77 7.38 21.37
C TYR A 299 -4.45 8.08 20.19
N SER A 300 -5.68 8.51 20.40
CA SER A 300 -6.42 9.36 19.48
C SER A 300 -6.49 10.77 20.04
N ILE A 301 -6.23 11.76 19.20
CA ILE A 301 -6.38 13.17 19.51
C ILE A 301 -7.57 13.70 18.71
N LYS A 302 -8.64 14.11 19.40
CA LYS A 302 -9.81 14.70 18.77
C LYS A 302 -10.21 15.98 19.50
N ASN A 303 -10.24 17.10 18.79
CA ASN A 303 -10.59 18.41 19.37
C ASN A 303 -9.74 18.75 20.62
N GLY A 304 -8.44 18.48 20.58
CA GLY A 304 -7.50 18.70 21.68
C GLY A 304 -7.61 17.71 22.86
N LYS A 305 -8.54 16.76 22.81
CA LYS A 305 -8.68 15.70 23.82
C LYS A 305 -7.94 14.44 23.40
N ILE A 306 -7.15 13.89 24.32
CA ILE A 306 -6.42 12.64 24.13
C ILE A 306 -7.25 11.49 24.73
N SER A 307 -7.40 10.41 24.00
CA SER A 307 -8.02 9.17 24.46
C SER A 307 -7.25 7.96 23.99
N VAL A 308 -7.33 6.84 24.71
CA VAL A 308 -6.69 5.59 24.33
C VAL A 308 -7.54 4.93 23.23
N ALA A 309 -6.97 4.77 22.03
CA ALA A 309 -7.58 4.07 20.91
C ALA A 309 -7.23 2.56 20.92
N ARG A 310 -6.03 2.21 21.37
CA ARG A 310 -5.59 0.83 21.62
C ARG A 310 -4.72 0.80 22.87
N GLY A 311 -5.17 0.05 23.89
CA GLY A 311 -4.41 -0.19 25.12
C GLY A 311 -3.18 -1.06 24.89
N ARG A 312 -2.39 -1.22 25.96
CA ARG A 312 -1.27 -2.16 25.96
C ARG A 312 -1.81 -3.58 25.96
N TRP A 313 -1.25 -4.44 25.13
CA TRP A 313 -1.54 -5.86 25.14
C TRP A 313 -1.03 -6.52 26.44
N THR A 314 -1.66 -7.62 26.79
CA THR A 314 -1.29 -8.46 27.91
C THR A 314 -1.00 -9.87 27.45
N THR A 315 -0.55 -10.72 28.37
CA THR A 315 -0.30 -12.14 28.09
C THR A 315 -1.58 -12.86 27.71
N GLU A 316 -2.73 -12.49 28.29
CA GLU A 316 -4.03 -13.11 27.99
C GLU A 316 -4.42 -12.87 26.52
N GLU A 317 -4.21 -11.67 26.00
CA GLU A 317 -4.50 -11.35 24.60
C GLU A 317 -3.57 -12.07 23.64
N PHE A 318 -2.32 -12.23 23.99
CA PHE A 318 -1.35 -13.02 23.21
C PHE A 318 -1.71 -14.51 23.18
N LEU A 319 -2.16 -15.04 24.31
CA LEU A 319 -2.48 -16.45 24.46
C LEU A 319 -3.88 -16.85 23.96
N GLN A 320 -4.66 -15.91 23.43
CA GLN A 320 -5.99 -16.17 22.89
C GLN A 320 -6.00 -17.40 21.96
N LYS A 321 -6.94 -18.33 22.22
CA LYS A 321 -7.09 -19.57 21.46
C LYS A 321 -5.89 -20.53 21.52
N SER A 322 -4.91 -20.26 22.37
CA SER A 322 -3.83 -21.20 22.66
C SER A 322 -4.31 -22.21 23.72
N ASN A 323 -4.20 -23.49 23.41
CA ASN A 323 -4.48 -24.55 24.39
C ASN A 323 -3.24 -24.69 25.28
N ILE A 324 -3.20 -23.97 26.39
CA ILE A 324 -2.22 -24.18 27.46
C ILE A 324 -2.80 -25.18 28.42
N LYS A 325 -2.23 -26.38 28.46
CA LYS A 325 -2.52 -27.39 29.49
C LYS A 325 -1.59 -27.17 30.67
#